data_4726937376a9e0074d541a6a45f010ed
#
_entry.id   4726937376a9e0074d541a6a45f010ed
#
_cell.length_a   1.000
_cell.length_b   1.000
_cell.length_c   1.000
_cell.angle_alpha   90.00
_cell.angle_beta   90.00
_cell.angle_gamma   90.00
#
_symmetry.space_group_name_H-M   'P 1'
#
loop_
_entity.id
_entity.type
_entity.pdbx_description
1 polymer ?
#
loop_
_entity_poly.entity_id
_entity_poly.type
_entity_poly.pdbx_seq_one_letter_code
_entity_poly.pdbx_strand_id
1 'polypeptide(L)'
;MIGRLLHRAFRANETAVHELNYLFWECTTRCNLHCRHCGSDCFAASRDADMPLADFLRAFDTIPVKGRANPFTVVLTGGEPLLRPDIDEVGRALRSRGVSWGIVSNGWFYDESMHARLMAAGMGALTISLDGLAEAHDWMRGRPGSYARAERAIALAAGEPRLNFDVVTCVNKRNLNELDTLYDRLRALNVKQWRIFTVIPIGRAADDPDMQLSDAQFTSLMDFIAARRQGEGAMKVTFSCEGYLGRYENKVRDVPYFCHAGVNIASILIDGRICACPNIDRDAFSQGNIYEDDFFDVWEHRFQPFRDRRWTRKGRCADCPVWRDCLGNGMHNWHGDCAGVLNCHYGKIQAAVADGG
;
A
#
# COMPACT_ATOMS: atom_id res chain seq x y z
N MET A 1 -4.74 27.51 9.09
CA MET A 1 -6.15 27.21 9.49
C MET A 1 -7.01 26.90 8.27
N ILE A 2 -7.06 27.75 7.26
CA ILE A 2 -7.87 27.59 6.02
C ILE A 2 -7.57 26.26 5.30
N GLY A 3 -6.31 25.89 5.08
CA GLY A 3 -5.94 24.64 4.40
C GLY A 3 -6.49 23.37 5.06
N ARG A 4 -6.56 23.33 6.40
CA ARG A 4 -7.17 22.19 7.12
C ARG A 4 -8.68 22.12 6.91
N LEU A 5 -9.37 23.27 6.87
CA LEU A 5 -10.80 23.32 6.61
C LEU A 5 -11.14 22.87 5.20
N LEU A 6 -10.37 23.35 4.20
CA LEU A 6 -10.51 22.92 2.82
C LEU A 6 -10.26 21.43 2.65
N HIS A 7 -9.22 20.88 3.30
CA HIS A 7 -8.94 19.46 3.25
C HIS A 7 -10.05 18.61 3.91
N ARG A 8 -10.63 19.07 5.03
CA ARG A 8 -11.78 18.40 5.64
C ARG A 8 -13.02 18.41 4.75
N ALA A 9 -13.29 19.55 4.08
CA ALA A 9 -14.36 19.67 3.11
C ALA A 9 -14.14 18.74 1.90
N PHE A 10 -12.92 18.71 1.36
CA PHE A 10 -12.53 17.78 0.30
C PHE A 10 -12.80 16.33 0.72
N ARG A 11 -12.30 15.89 1.90
CA ARG A 11 -12.53 14.52 2.38
C ARG A 11 -14.01 14.20 2.57
N ALA A 12 -14.80 15.15 3.09
CA ALA A 12 -16.24 14.97 3.25
C ALA A 12 -16.93 14.76 1.89
N ASN A 13 -16.53 15.52 0.87
CA ASN A 13 -17.02 15.36 -0.49
C ASN A 13 -16.62 13.99 -1.08
N GLU A 14 -15.33 13.63 -1.01
CA GLU A 14 -14.84 12.32 -1.47
C GLU A 14 -15.60 11.16 -0.81
N THR A 15 -15.84 11.27 0.51
CA THR A 15 -16.58 10.26 1.26
C THR A 15 -18.06 10.20 0.85
N ALA A 16 -18.68 11.33 0.54
CA ALA A 16 -20.08 11.39 0.10
C ALA A 16 -20.26 10.83 -1.33
N VAL A 17 -19.33 11.17 -2.22
CA VAL A 17 -19.32 10.69 -3.62
C VAL A 17 -18.87 9.24 -3.70
N HIS A 18 -17.89 8.84 -2.91
CA HIS A 18 -17.24 7.53 -2.82
C HIS A 18 -17.08 6.79 -4.16
N GLU A 19 -16.64 7.51 -5.19
CA GLU A 19 -16.39 6.94 -6.50
C GLU A 19 -15.25 5.91 -6.42
N LEU A 20 -15.57 4.63 -6.64
CA LEU A 20 -14.57 3.56 -6.67
C LEU A 20 -13.71 3.71 -7.94
N ASN A 21 -12.43 4.01 -7.82
CA ASN A 21 -11.52 4.17 -8.94
C ASN A 21 -10.23 3.35 -8.83
N TYR A 22 -10.08 2.61 -7.74
CA TYR A 22 -8.91 1.77 -7.49
C TYR A 22 -9.32 0.43 -6.84
N LEU A 23 -9.01 -0.67 -7.51
CA LEU A 23 -9.33 -2.01 -7.01
C LEU A 23 -8.06 -2.84 -6.87
N PHE A 24 -7.77 -3.28 -5.65
CA PHE A 24 -6.77 -4.32 -5.43
C PHE A 24 -7.39 -5.70 -5.66
N TRP A 25 -6.66 -6.55 -6.33
CA TRP A 25 -6.96 -7.97 -6.42
C TRP A 25 -5.83 -8.79 -5.80
N GLU A 26 -6.13 -9.45 -4.66
CA GLU A 26 -5.25 -10.47 -4.10
C GLU A 26 -5.40 -11.73 -4.95
N CYS A 27 -4.66 -11.79 -6.05
CA CYS A 27 -4.88 -12.78 -7.10
C CYS A 27 -4.23 -14.13 -6.82
N THR A 28 -3.33 -14.20 -5.84
CA THR A 28 -2.64 -15.41 -5.36
C THR A 28 -2.12 -15.18 -3.95
N THR A 29 -2.07 -16.22 -3.12
CA THR A 29 -1.35 -16.23 -1.84
C THR A 29 -0.02 -16.98 -1.92
N ARG A 30 0.32 -17.55 -3.08
CA ARG A 30 1.64 -18.14 -3.32
C ARG A 30 2.70 -17.05 -3.39
N CYS A 31 3.83 -17.27 -2.71
CA CYS A 31 4.98 -16.37 -2.74
C CYS A 31 6.28 -17.16 -2.73
N ASN A 32 7.27 -16.70 -3.47
CA ASN A 32 8.61 -17.27 -3.51
C ASN A 32 9.53 -16.77 -2.40
N LEU A 33 9.06 -15.78 -1.60
CA LEU A 33 9.77 -15.21 -0.46
C LEU A 33 9.03 -15.49 0.85
N HIS A 34 9.75 -15.35 1.97
CA HIS A 34 9.21 -15.50 3.32
C HIS A 34 9.51 -14.27 4.16
N CYS A 35 8.98 -13.12 3.73
CA CYS A 35 9.28 -11.83 4.33
C CYS A 35 8.88 -11.77 5.80
N ARG A 36 9.76 -11.27 6.67
CA ARG A 36 9.53 -11.14 8.13
C ARG A 36 8.38 -10.20 8.47
N HIS A 37 8.09 -9.22 7.63
CA HIS A 37 7.05 -8.22 7.81
C HIS A 37 5.74 -8.51 7.05
N CYS A 38 5.57 -9.72 6.51
CA CYS A 38 4.37 -10.01 5.71
C CYS A 38 3.11 -10.04 6.56
N GLY A 39 2.22 -9.07 6.34
CA GLY A 39 0.93 -8.99 7.02
C GLY A 39 -0.09 -10.05 6.55
N SER A 40 0.01 -10.49 5.28
CA SER A 40 -0.87 -11.51 4.70
C SER A 40 -0.39 -12.94 4.91
N ASP A 41 0.76 -13.13 5.54
CA ASP A 41 1.38 -14.44 5.80
C ASP A 41 1.47 -15.37 4.58
N CYS A 42 1.75 -14.81 3.42
CA CYS A 42 1.90 -15.54 2.16
C CYS A 42 3.18 -16.37 2.11
N PHE A 43 3.12 -17.57 1.48
CA PHE A 43 4.26 -18.47 1.35
C PHE A 43 4.11 -19.43 0.14
N ALA A 44 5.17 -20.20 -0.17
CA ALA A 44 5.25 -21.04 -1.36
C ALA A 44 4.18 -22.16 -1.43
N ALA A 45 3.80 -22.70 -0.28
CA ALA A 45 2.80 -23.75 -0.14
C ALA A 45 1.45 -23.18 0.30
N SER A 46 0.93 -22.19 -0.41
CA SER A 46 -0.41 -21.65 -0.14
C SER A 46 -1.45 -22.77 -0.08
N ARG A 47 -2.38 -22.66 0.88
CA ARG A 47 -3.52 -23.58 1.00
C ARG A 47 -4.60 -23.28 -0.02
N ASP A 48 -4.63 -22.03 -0.52
CA ASP A 48 -5.64 -21.55 -1.45
C ASP A 48 -5.16 -21.71 -2.90
N ALA A 49 -6.02 -22.20 -3.77
CA ALA A 49 -5.80 -22.12 -5.20
C ALA A 49 -5.85 -20.65 -5.65
N ASP A 50 -5.14 -20.32 -6.73
CA ASP A 50 -5.29 -18.98 -7.34
C ASP A 50 -6.75 -18.77 -7.74
N MET A 51 -7.29 -17.57 -7.44
CA MET A 51 -8.66 -17.24 -7.87
C MET A 51 -8.74 -17.30 -9.40
N PRO A 52 -9.70 -18.04 -9.98
CA PRO A 52 -9.89 -18.04 -11.42
C PRO A 52 -10.15 -16.65 -11.97
N LEU A 53 -9.53 -16.32 -13.10
CA LEU A 53 -9.74 -15.03 -13.76
C LEU A 53 -11.22 -14.77 -14.04
N ALA A 54 -11.97 -15.81 -14.43
CA ALA A 54 -13.40 -15.69 -14.72
C ALA A 54 -14.22 -15.24 -13.50
N ASP A 55 -13.87 -15.70 -12.29
CA ASP A 55 -14.55 -15.32 -11.06
C ASP A 55 -14.29 -13.85 -10.70
N PHE A 56 -13.04 -13.42 -10.81
CA PHE A 56 -12.70 -12.02 -10.65
C PHE A 56 -13.42 -11.14 -11.67
N LEU A 57 -13.41 -11.51 -12.95
CA LEU A 57 -14.04 -10.71 -14.00
C LEU A 57 -15.58 -10.64 -13.83
N ARG A 58 -16.22 -11.71 -13.38
CA ARG A 58 -17.65 -11.69 -13.07
C ARG A 58 -18.00 -10.63 -12.02
N ALA A 59 -17.21 -10.55 -10.94
CA ALA A 59 -17.38 -9.53 -9.92
C ALA A 59 -17.00 -8.13 -10.43
N PHE A 60 -15.90 -8.03 -11.18
CA PHE A 60 -15.43 -6.77 -11.76
C PHE A 60 -16.44 -6.16 -12.74
N ASP A 61 -17.10 -6.98 -13.58
CA ASP A 61 -18.03 -6.53 -14.60
C ASP A 61 -19.33 -5.94 -14.04
N THR A 62 -19.58 -6.05 -12.72
CA THR A 62 -20.68 -5.33 -12.04
C THR A 62 -20.35 -3.84 -11.83
N ILE A 63 -19.06 -3.45 -11.89
CA ILE A 63 -18.61 -2.08 -11.65
C ILE A 63 -18.86 -1.22 -12.92
N PRO A 64 -19.56 -0.08 -12.82
CA PRO A 64 -19.80 0.80 -13.96
C PRO A 64 -18.53 1.60 -14.30
N VAL A 65 -17.56 1.00 -15.00
CA VAL A 65 -16.28 1.64 -15.35
C VAL A 65 -16.36 2.56 -16.55
N LYS A 66 -17.35 2.40 -17.44
CA LYS A 66 -17.50 3.21 -18.67
C LYS A 66 -18.09 4.59 -18.36
N GLY A 67 -17.57 5.63 -19.02
CA GLY A 67 -18.08 7.01 -18.89
C GLY A 67 -17.64 7.74 -17.63
N ARG A 68 -16.69 7.20 -16.87
CA ARG A 68 -16.13 7.85 -15.67
C ARG A 68 -15.22 9.00 -16.03
N ALA A 69 -15.26 10.04 -15.20
CA ALA A 69 -14.35 11.19 -15.30
C ALA A 69 -12.90 10.78 -14.88
N ASN A 70 -12.80 9.88 -13.90
CA ASN A 70 -11.51 9.41 -13.38
C ASN A 70 -11.15 8.03 -13.95
N PRO A 71 -9.88 7.80 -14.31
CA PRO A 71 -9.43 6.49 -14.77
C PRO A 71 -9.59 5.45 -13.67
N PHE A 72 -10.03 4.24 -14.05
CA PHE A 72 -10.09 3.10 -13.14
C PHE A 72 -8.81 2.29 -13.22
N THR A 73 -8.27 1.90 -12.07
CA THR A 73 -7.04 1.11 -12.00
C THR A 73 -7.25 -0.16 -11.19
N VAL A 74 -6.84 -1.30 -11.75
CA VAL A 74 -6.74 -2.57 -11.04
C VAL A 74 -5.28 -2.86 -10.72
N VAL A 75 -4.99 -3.19 -9.46
CA VAL A 75 -3.63 -3.58 -9.04
C VAL A 75 -3.63 -5.01 -8.52
N LEU A 76 -2.86 -5.85 -9.19
CA LEU A 76 -2.65 -7.22 -8.77
C LEU A 76 -1.65 -7.26 -7.61
N THR A 77 -2.04 -7.96 -6.58
CA THR A 77 -1.27 -8.14 -5.34
C THR A 77 -1.51 -9.53 -4.76
N GLY A 78 -1.14 -9.75 -3.51
CA GLY A 78 -1.30 -11.00 -2.80
C GLY A 78 0.04 -11.49 -2.25
N GLY A 79 0.45 -12.71 -2.61
CA GLY A 79 1.82 -13.18 -2.43
C GLY A 79 2.74 -12.52 -3.45
N GLU A 80 3.07 -13.25 -4.53
CA GLU A 80 3.81 -12.70 -5.68
C GLU A 80 2.98 -12.91 -6.95
N PRO A 81 2.41 -11.87 -7.53
CA PRO A 81 1.56 -11.97 -8.72
C PRO A 81 2.26 -12.60 -9.93
N LEU A 82 3.58 -12.44 -10.05
CA LEU A 82 4.37 -13.03 -11.15
C LEU A 82 4.48 -14.56 -11.09
N LEU A 83 3.96 -15.19 -10.03
CA LEU A 83 3.80 -16.65 -9.97
C LEU A 83 2.54 -17.15 -10.70
N ARG A 84 1.61 -16.26 -11.07
CA ARG A 84 0.46 -16.65 -11.87
C ARG A 84 0.88 -16.95 -13.32
N PRO A 85 0.56 -18.13 -13.85
CA PRO A 85 0.93 -18.49 -15.22
C PRO A 85 0.14 -17.68 -16.27
N ASP A 86 -1.06 -17.23 -15.92
CA ASP A 86 -2.02 -16.50 -16.77
C ASP A 86 -1.96 -14.97 -16.62
N ILE A 87 -0.92 -14.42 -15.99
CA ILE A 87 -0.85 -12.99 -15.65
C ILE A 87 -0.98 -12.05 -16.86
N ASP A 88 -0.49 -12.44 -18.00
CA ASP A 88 -0.61 -11.66 -19.24
C ASP A 88 -2.02 -11.79 -19.86
N GLU A 89 -2.73 -12.91 -19.67
CA GLU A 89 -4.14 -13.02 -20.01
C GLU A 89 -5.01 -12.11 -19.13
N VAL A 90 -4.73 -12.08 -17.81
CA VAL A 90 -5.33 -11.11 -16.87
C VAL A 90 -5.16 -9.68 -17.39
N GLY A 91 -3.94 -9.30 -17.74
CA GLY A 91 -3.64 -7.97 -18.25
C GLY A 91 -4.43 -7.62 -19.52
N ARG A 92 -4.46 -8.53 -20.50
CA ARG A 92 -5.25 -8.35 -21.74
C ARG A 92 -6.76 -8.23 -21.46
N ALA A 93 -7.28 -9.03 -20.52
CA ALA A 93 -8.69 -8.99 -20.15
C ALA A 93 -9.10 -7.66 -19.49
N LEU A 94 -8.23 -7.07 -18.65
CA LEU A 94 -8.44 -5.75 -18.05
C LEU A 94 -8.35 -4.65 -19.11
N ARG A 95 -7.33 -4.70 -19.98
CA ARG A 95 -7.16 -3.73 -21.04
C ARG A 95 -8.33 -3.70 -22.05
N SER A 96 -8.90 -4.86 -22.39
CA SER A 96 -10.07 -4.95 -23.27
C SER A 96 -11.32 -4.28 -22.67
N ARG A 97 -11.36 -4.13 -21.34
CA ARG A 97 -12.39 -3.41 -20.60
C ARG A 97 -12.12 -1.90 -20.47
N GLY A 98 -11.02 -1.41 -21.05
CA GLY A 98 -10.63 0.01 -20.96
C GLY A 98 -10.04 0.39 -19.59
N VAL A 99 -9.54 -0.57 -18.83
CA VAL A 99 -9.04 -0.39 -17.46
C VAL A 99 -7.51 -0.36 -17.45
N SER A 100 -6.94 0.60 -16.72
CA SER A 100 -5.52 0.59 -16.40
C SER A 100 -5.22 -0.52 -15.39
N TRP A 101 -4.06 -1.15 -15.51
CA TRP A 101 -3.67 -2.16 -14.53
C TRP A 101 -2.17 -2.13 -14.22
N GLY A 102 -1.84 -2.66 -13.06
CA GLY A 102 -0.47 -2.76 -12.59
C GLY A 102 -0.29 -3.88 -11.58
N ILE A 103 0.94 -4.02 -11.10
CA ILE A 103 1.32 -5.04 -10.10
C ILE A 103 2.17 -4.45 -8.98
N VAL A 104 2.09 -5.07 -7.80
CA VAL A 104 3.07 -4.91 -6.72
C VAL A 104 3.87 -6.21 -6.64
N SER A 105 5.19 -6.14 -6.83
CA SER A 105 6.07 -7.31 -6.94
C SER A 105 7.29 -7.20 -6.03
N ASN A 106 7.80 -8.36 -5.62
CA ASN A 106 9.11 -8.46 -4.98
C ASN A 106 10.29 -8.41 -5.98
N GLY A 107 10.03 -8.33 -7.27
CA GLY A 107 11.02 -8.20 -8.33
C GLY A 107 11.77 -9.49 -8.71
N TRP A 108 11.59 -10.60 -7.98
CA TRP A 108 12.38 -11.82 -8.20
C TRP A 108 12.27 -12.39 -9.61
N PHE A 109 11.06 -12.39 -10.17
CA PHE A 109 10.75 -12.94 -11.50
C PHE A 109 10.61 -11.87 -12.58
N TYR A 110 10.85 -10.59 -12.25
CA TYR A 110 10.77 -9.52 -13.21
C TYR A 110 12.08 -9.37 -13.97
N ASP A 111 12.19 -10.11 -15.06
CA ASP A 111 13.30 -10.07 -16.02
C ASP A 111 12.83 -9.48 -17.36
N GLU A 112 13.73 -9.41 -18.35
CA GLU A 112 13.47 -8.85 -19.67
C GLU A 112 12.31 -9.56 -20.40
N SER A 113 12.20 -10.88 -20.25
CA SER A 113 11.12 -11.67 -20.85
C SER A 113 9.78 -11.36 -20.20
N MET A 114 9.74 -11.33 -18.84
CA MET A 114 8.53 -10.99 -18.10
C MET A 114 8.13 -9.54 -18.37
N HIS A 115 9.08 -8.61 -18.38
CA HIS A 115 8.84 -7.21 -18.73
C HIS A 115 8.15 -7.09 -20.10
N ALA A 116 8.73 -7.72 -21.14
CA ALA A 116 8.16 -7.69 -22.48
C ALA A 116 6.74 -8.26 -22.55
N ARG A 117 6.47 -9.38 -21.85
CA ARG A 117 5.13 -9.99 -21.76
C ARG A 117 4.12 -9.05 -21.12
N LEU A 118 4.45 -8.45 -19.99
CA LEU A 118 3.54 -7.57 -19.25
C LEU A 118 3.28 -6.27 -19.98
N MET A 119 4.31 -5.68 -20.62
CA MET A 119 4.14 -4.50 -21.46
C MET A 119 3.27 -4.78 -22.69
N ALA A 120 3.43 -5.94 -23.33
CA ALA A 120 2.57 -6.38 -24.43
C ALA A 120 1.12 -6.61 -23.99
N ALA A 121 0.89 -7.03 -22.73
CA ALA A 121 -0.43 -7.15 -22.11
C ALA A 121 -1.00 -5.80 -21.66
N GLY A 122 -0.25 -4.69 -21.80
CA GLY A 122 -0.70 -3.33 -21.53
C GLY A 122 -0.57 -2.91 -20.06
N MET A 123 0.40 -3.48 -19.33
CA MET A 123 0.70 -3.03 -17.95
C MET A 123 1.11 -1.55 -17.97
N GLY A 124 0.46 -0.74 -17.11
CA GLY A 124 0.70 0.70 -16.99
C GLY A 124 1.34 1.12 -15.67
N ALA A 125 1.35 0.25 -14.65
CA ALA A 125 1.92 0.57 -13.34
C ALA A 125 2.69 -0.62 -12.75
N LEU A 126 3.81 -0.32 -12.09
CA LEU A 126 4.62 -1.33 -11.39
C LEU A 126 5.19 -0.72 -10.11
N THR A 127 5.02 -1.44 -9.03
CA THR A 127 5.71 -1.16 -7.76
C THR A 127 6.66 -2.31 -7.45
N ILE A 128 7.94 -2.01 -7.20
CA ILE A 128 8.91 -3.01 -6.73
C ILE A 128 9.33 -2.68 -5.31
N SER A 129 9.37 -3.71 -4.49
CA SER A 129 9.77 -3.60 -3.10
C SER A 129 11.29 -3.70 -2.93
N LEU A 130 11.91 -2.75 -2.21
CA LEU A 130 13.32 -2.77 -1.84
C LEU A 130 13.50 -2.22 -0.42
N ASP A 131 13.82 -3.08 0.55
CA ASP A 131 13.81 -2.75 1.98
C ASP A 131 15.22 -2.56 2.57
N GLY A 132 16.10 -1.91 1.87
CA GLY A 132 17.47 -1.64 2.32
C GLY A 132 18.52 -2.12 1.34
N LEU A 133 19.77 -2.12 1.78
CA LEU A 133 20.90 -2.69 1.04
C LEU A 133 20.87 -4.23 1.15
N ALA A 134 21.82 -4.90 0.51
CA ALA A 134 21.78 -6.34 0.29
C ALA A 134 21.53 -7.17 1.56
N GLU A 135 22.24 -6.90 2.65
CA GLU A 135 22.09 -7.67 3.89
C GLU A 135 20.72 -7.43 4.55
N ALA A 136 20.33 -6.16 4.73
CA ALA A 136 19.06 -5.81 5.36
C ALA A 136 17.87 -6.26 4.51
N HIS A 137 17.94 -6.10 3.19
CA HIS A 137 16.88 -6.54 2.29
C HIS A 137 16.72 -8.06 2.31
N ASP A 138 17.81 -8.82 2.11
CA ASP A 138 17.75 -10.28 2.08
C ASP A 138 17.25 -10.86 3.42
N TRP A 139 17.69 -10.25 4.55
CA TRP A 139 17.16 -10.59 5.87
C TRP A 139 15.65 -10.33 5.98
N MET A 140 15.20 -9.13 5.55
CA MET A 140 13.79 -8.73 5.62
C MET A 140 12.91 -9.62 4.74
N ARG A 141 13.41 -9.99 3.56
CA ARG A 141 12.71 -10.84 2.58
C ARG A 141 12.82 -12.33 2.87
N GLY A 142 13.69 -12.74 3.81
CA GLY A 142 13.88 -14.12 4.22
C GLY A 142 14.51 -15.01 3.13
N ARG A 143 15.25 -14.40 2.17
CA ARG A 143 15.86 -15.13 1.06
C ARG A 143 17.12 -14.45 0.54
N PRO A 144 18.31 -15.12 0.63
CA PRO A 144 19.54 -14.62 0.03
C PRO A 144 19.40 -14.37 -1.47
N GLY A 145 19.97 -13.26 -1.94
CA GLY A 145 19.96 -12.84 -3.35
C GLY A 145 18.69 -12.13 -3.79
N SER A 146 17.72 -11.88 -2.89
CA SER A 146 16.50 -11.12 -3.22
C SER A 146 16.83 -9.67 -3.58
N TYR A 147 17.84 -9.06 -2.92
CA TYR A 147 18.33 -7.72 -3.25
C TYR A 147 18.77 -7.60 -4.71
N ALA A 148 19.65 -8.50 -5.15
CA ALA A 148 20.20 -8.46 -6.51
C ALA A 148 19.09 -8.63 -7.57
N ARG A 149 18.07 -9.44 -7.28
CA ARG A 149 16.92 -9.62 -8.16
C ARG A 149 16.03 -8.36 -8.20
N ALA A 150 15.71 -7.78 -7.05
CA ALA A 150 14.93 -6.56 -6.97
C ALA A 150 15.66 -5.38 -7.64
N GLU A 151 16.96 -5.22 -7.42
CA GLU A 151 17.77 -4.16 -8.03
C GLU A 151 17.79 -4.26 -9.56
N ARG A 152 17.99 -5.47 -10.11
CA ARG A 152 17.89 -5.69 -11.56
C ARG A 152 16.49 -5.34 -12.10
N ALA A 153 15.45 -5.76 -11.41
CA ALA A 153 14.08 -5.46 -11.78
C ALA A 153 13.79 -3.94 -11.75
N ILE A 154 14.32 -3.23 -10.76
CA ILE A 154 14.23 -1.77 -10.64
C ILE A 154 14.94 -1.09 -11.82
N ALA A 155 16.16 -1.50 -12.16
CA ALA A 155 16.91 -0.94 -13.27
C ALA A 155 16.15 -1.10 -14.61
N LEU A 156 15.56 -2.26 -14.83
CA LEU A 156 14.75 -2.54 -16.03
C LEU A 156 13.48 -1.68 -16.06
N ALA A 157 12.74 -1.61 -14.95
CA ALA A 157 11.50 -0.85 -14.86
C ALA A 157 11.73 0.67 -14.98
N ALA A 158 12.79 1.19 -14.36
CA ALA A 158 13.14 2.62 -14.42
C ALA A 158 13.55 3.08 -15.83
N GLY A 159 13.94 2.15 -16.71
CA GLY A 159 14.23 2.40 -18.12
C GLY A 159 13.00 2.46 -19.03
N GLU A 160 11.80 2.11 -18.56
CA GLU A 160 10.58 2.09 -19.37
C GLU A 160 9.72 3.36 -19.16
N PRO A 161 9.74 4.32 -20.08
CA PRO A 161 9.08 5.62 -19.91
C PRO A 161 7.54 5.56 -19.92
N ARG A 162 6.95 4.46 -20.43
CA ARG A 162 5.49 4.27 -20.45
C ARG A 162 4.93 3.73 -19.14
N LEU A 163 5.81 3.35 -18.20
CA LEU A 163 5.44 2.70 -16.96
C LEU A 163 5.38 3.73 -15.84
N ASN A 164 4.24 3.83 -15.17
CA ASN A 164 4.18 4.51 -13.87
C ASN A 164 4.85 3.60 -12.83
N PHE A 165 6.12 3.88 -12.56
CA PHE A 165 6.98 3.03 -11.75
C PHE A 165 7.38 3.72 -10.46
N ASP A 166 7.30 2.98 -9.35
CA ASP A 166 7.86 3.40 -8.09
C ASP A 166 8.51 2.24 -7.31
N VAL A 167 9.37 2.60 -6.38
CA VAL A 167 9.94 1.70 -5.40
C VAL A 167 9.27 1.92 -4.05
N VAL A 168 9.00 0.84 -3.32
CA VAL A 168 8.50 0.91 -1.93
C VAL A 168 9.51 0.30 -0.97
N THR A 169 9.66 0.94 0.20
CA THR A 169 10.52 0.49 1.30
C THR A 169 9.72 0.48 2.59
N CYS A 170 9.69 -0.66 3.29
CA CYS A 170 9.20 -0.78 4.65
C CYS A 170 10.36 -0.56 5.63
N VAL A 171 10.38 0.59 6.30
CA VAL A 171 11.47 0.97 7.21
C VAL A 171 11.28 0.34 8.58
N ASN A 172 12.37 -0.21 9.09
CA ASN A 172 12.50 -0.84 10.40
C ASN A 172 13.84 -0.43 11.05
N LYS A 173 14.17 -0.98 12.22
CA LYS A 173 15.40 -0.61 12.94
C LYS A 173 16.68 -0.95 12.17
N ARG A 174 16.68 -2.02 11.35
CA ARG A 174 17.90 -2.46 10.67
C ARG A 174 18.24 -1.61 9.45
N ASN A 175 17.23 -1.18 8.70
CA ASN A 175 17.45 -0.44 7.45
C ASN A 175 17.36 1.08 7.59
N LEU A 176 16.95 1.60 8.75
CA LEU A 176 16.82 3.04 8.97
C LEU A 176 18.13 3.81 8.68
N ASN A 177 19.26 3.27 9.09
CA ASN A 177 20.57 3.90 8.90
C ASN A 177 21.13 3.71 7.47
N GLU A 178 20.47 2.92 6.62
CA GLU A 178 20.88 2.69 5.23
C GLU A 178 20.18 3.64 4.23
N LEU A 179 19.20 4.43 4.68
CA LEU A 179 18.32 5.19 3.79
C LEU A 179 19.05 6.22 2.93
N ASP A 180 20.12 6.84 3.41
CA ASP A 180 20.92 7.78 2.61
C ASP A 180 21.61 7.06 1.44
N THR A 181 22.26 5.93 1.72
CA THR A 181 22.93 5.12 0.70
C THR A 181 21.90 4.52 -0.28
N LEU A 182 20.74 4.09 0.23
CA LEU A 182 19.66 3.56 -0.60
C LEU A 182 19.06 4.65 -1.51
N TYR A 183 18.91 5.88 -1.01
CA TYR A 183 18.49 7.02 -1.81
C TYR A 183 19.43 7.28 -2.98
N ASP A 184 20.74 7.32 -2.72
CA ASP A 184 21.74 7.55 -3.76
C ASP A 184 21.75 6.39 -4.78
N ARG A 185 21.57 5.15 -4.31
CA ARG A 185 21.47 3.96 -5.20
C ARG A 185 20.23 4.03 -6.11
N LEU A 186 19.08 4.37 -5.57
CA LEU A 186 17.84 4.50 -6.35
C LEU A 186 17.93 5.64 -7.37
N ARG A 187 18.57 6.74 -7.02
CA ARG A 187 18.86 7.84 -7.97
C ARG A 187 19.79 7.39 -9.10
N ALA A 188 20.84 6.64 -8.79
CA ALA A 188 21.76 6.09 -9.78
C ALA A 188 21.06 5.13 -10.75
N LEU A 189 20.00 4.44 -10.30
CA LEU A 189 19.13 3.60 -11.12
C LEU A 189 18.03 4.38 -11.86
N ASN A 190 18.05 5.72 -11.77
CA ASN A 190 17.08 6.62 -12.40
C ASN A 190 15.61 6.45 -11.91
N VAL A 191 15.42 5.96 -10.68
CA VAL A 191 14.11 5.89 -10.03
C VAL A 191 13.56 7.31 -9.83
N LYS A 192 12.31 7.54 -10.19
CA LYS A 192 11.65 8.85 -10.08
C LYS A 192 10.77 8.98 -8.85
N GLN A 193 10.26 7.88 -8.32
CA GLN A 193 9.35 7.86 -7.19
C GLN A 193 9.77 6.78 -6.19
N TRP A 194 9.88 7.18 -4.93
CA TRP A 194 10.18 6.30 -3.80
C TRP A 194 9.17 6.54 -2.68
N ARG A 195 8.35 5.52 -2.40
CA ARG A 195 7.39 5.55 -1.29
C ARG A 195 7.95 4.82 -0.09
N ILE A 196 7.85 5.43 1.06
CA ILE A 196 8.32 4.89 2.34
C ILE A 196 7.12 4.56 3.22
N PHE A 197 7.17 3.38 3.80
CA PHE A 197 6.24 2.86 4.80
C PHE A 197 6.99 2.53 6.09
N THR A 198 6.26 2.44 7.20
CA THR A 198 6.74 1.73 8.39
C THR A 198 6.11 0.34 8.48
N VAL A 199 6.71 -0.54 9.24
CA VAL A 199 6.14 -1.88 9.46
C VAL A 199 5.03 -1.78 10.49
N ILE A 200 3.86 -2.33 10.16
CA ILE A 200 2.73 -2.43 11.09
C ILE A 200 2.86 -3.75 11.86
N PRO A 201 2.59 -3.77 13.17
CA PRO A 201 2.73 -4.97 14.00
C PRO A 201 1.57 -5.96 13.78
N ILE A 202 1.49 -6.54 12.58
CA ILE A 202 0.50 -7.55 12.18
C ILE A 202 1.19 -8.70 11.43
N GLY A 203 0.52 -9.84 11.32
CA GLY A 203 1.06 -11.01 10.65
C GLY A 203 2.43 -11.41 11.25
N ARG A 204 3.42 -11.69 10.40
CA ARG A 204 4.75 -12.11 10.87
C ARG A 204 5.54 -11.03 11.60
N ALA A 205 5.15 -9.77 11.50
CA ALA A 205 5.80 -8.66 12.20
C ALA A 205 5.22 -8.38 13.60
N ALA A 206 4.17 -9.07 14.01
CA ALA A 206 3.43 -8.76 15.24
C ALA A 206 4.32 -8.77 16.49
N ASP A 207 5.17 -9.78 16.61
CA ASP A 207 5.99 -10.05 17.80
C ASP A 207 7.50 -9.77 17.57
N ASP A 208 7.89 -9.16 16.45
CA ASP A 208 9.28 -8.84 16.15
C ASP A 208 9.61 -7.39 16.51
N PRO A 209 10.35 -7.14 17.64
CA PRO A 209 10.67 -5.80 18.09
C PRO A 209 11.61 -5.03 17.16
N ASP A 210 12.35 -5.71 16.29
CA ASP A 210 13.22 -5.07 15.29
C ASP A 210 12.43 -4.43 14.15
N MET A 211 11.19 -4.84 13.97
CA MET A 211 10.30 -4.29 12.96
C MET A 211 9.75 -2.90 13.33
N GLN A 212 9.71 -2.55 14.63
CA GLN A 212 9.07 -1.33 15.09
C GLN A 212 10.10 -0.24 15.40
N LEU A 213 9.93 0.93 14.79
CA LEU A 213 10.72 2.12 15.12
C LEU A 213 10.31 2.69 16.47
N SER A 214 11.29 3.16 17.26
CA SER A 214 11.03 4.01 18.42
C SER A 214 10.46 5.38 17.98
N ASP A 215 9.96 6.18 18.92
CA ASP A 215 9.40 7.49 18.62
C ASP A 215 10.46 8.45 18.04
N ALA A 216 11.68 8.40 18.58
CA ALA A 216 12.82 9.16 18.05
C ALA A 216 13.23 8.70 16.66
N GLN A 217 13.32 7.37 16.43
CA GLN A 217 13.64 6.83 15.10
C GLN A 217 12.56 7.16 14.06
N PHE A 218 11.29 7.12 14.44
CA PHE A 218 10.19 7.54 13.55
C PHE A 218 10.29 9.02 13.19
N THR A 219 10.64 9.88 14.15
CA THR A 219 10.84 11.32 13.91
C THR A 219 12.04 11.55 12.99
N SER A 220 13.17 10.85 13.19
CA SER A 220 14.33 10.89 12.31
C SER A 220 13.99 10.46 10.88
N LEU A 221 13.14 9.45 10.71
CA LEU A 221 12.64 9.05 9.39
C LEU A 221 11.84 10.18 8.72
N MET A 222 10.98 10.87 9.47
CA MET A 222 10.23 12.02 8.94
C MET A 222 11.15 13.17 8.52
N ASP A 223 12.19 13.46 9.32
CA ASP A 223 13.19 14.48 9.00
C ASP A 223 13.99 14.10 7.74
N PHE A 224 14.40 12.84 7.61
CA PHE A 224 15.05 12.32 6.40
C PHE A 224 14.18 12.57 5.16
N ILE A 225 12.89 12.13 5.18
CA ILE A 225 12.00 12.31 4.03
C ILE A 225 11.83 13.79 3.71
N ALA A 226 11.62 14.65 4.71
CA ALA A 226 11.45 16.08 4.54
C ALA A 226 12.68 16.72 3.89
N ALA A 227 13.89 16.32 4.30
CA ALA A 227 15.15 16.80 3.72
C ALA A 227 15.33 16.36 2.25
N ARG A 228 15.00 15.09 1.92
CA ARG A 228 15.16 14.56 0.56
C ARG A 228 14.13 15.08 -0.44
N ARG A 229 13.05 15.70 0.01
CA ARG A 229 12.05 16.36 -0.83
C ARG A 229 12.43 17.80 -1.23
N GLN A 230 13.51 18.34 -0.65
CA GLN A 230 14.00 19.67 -0.98
C GLN A 230 14.97 19.58 -2.17
N GLY A 231 14.82 20.47 -3.16
CA GLY A 231 15.71 20.55 -4.33
C GLY A 231 15.02 20.24 -5.65
N GLU A 232 15.50 20.93 -6.71
CA GLU A 232 15.02 20.72 -8.08
C GLU A 232 15.56 19.39 -8.64
N GLY A 233 14.72 18.65 -9.38
CA GLY A 233 15.09 17.38 -10.02
C GLY A 233 15.34 16.22 -9.05
N ALA A 234 15.00 16.36 -7.77
CA ALA A 234 15.12 15.29 -6.80
C ALA A 234 14.13 14.15 -7.11
N MET A 235 14.54 12.91 -6.80
CA MET A 235 13.61 11.79 -6.76
C MET A 235 12.48 12.12 -5.79
N LYS A 236 11.24 11.89 -6.20
CA LYS A 236 10.07 12.13 -5.35
C LYS A 236 10.02 11.10 -4.22
N VAL A 237 10.41 11.51 -3.02
CA VAL A 237 10.31 10.67 -1.81
C VAL A 237 9.04 11.02 -1.07
N THR A 238 8.22 10.05 -0.69
CA THR A 238 6.96 10.29 0.02
C THR A 238 6.74 9.29 1.13
N PHE A 239 6.23 9.76 2.28
CA PHE A 239 5.65 8.87 3.28
C PHE A 239 4.24 8.47 2.85
N SER A 240 3.96 7.19 2.90
CA SER A 240 2.69 6.66 2.37
C SER A 240 1.49 6.91 3.30
N CYS A 241 0.33 6.31 2.96
CA CYS A 241 -0.97 6.60 3.56
C CYS A 241 -1.20 5.92 4.94
N GLU A 242 -0.21 5.89 5.82
CA GLU A 242 -0.31 5.15 7.09
C GLU A 242 -1.05 5.92 8.19
N GLY A 243 -0.88 7.23 8.27
CA GLY A 243 -1.50 8.01 9.32
C GLY A 243 -1.25 9.51 9.25
N TYR A 244 -1.91 10.24 10.14
CA TYR A 244 -1.75 11.69 10.29
C TYR A 244 -0.45 12.02 11.04
N LEU A 245 0.33 12.96 10.49
CA LEU A 245 1.69 13.27 10.92
C LEU A 245 1.86 14.67 11.54
N GLY A 246 0.77 15.38 11.77
CA GLY A 246 0.83 16.70 12.42
C GLY A 246 1.71 17.70 11.68
N ARG A 247 2.83 18.09 12.30
CA ARG A 247 3.78 19.09 11.75
C ARG A 247 4.51 18.62 10.48
N TYR A 248 4.49 17.35 10.15
CA TYR A 248 5.15 16.78 8.98
C TYR A 248 4.22 16.62 7.75
N GLU A 249 2.90 16.80 7.89
CA GLU A 249 1.93 16.53 6.81
C GLU A 249 2.35 17.09 5.44
N ASN A 250 2.69 18.36 5.36
CA ASN A 250 3.06 19.02 4.10
C ASN A 250 4.56 18.94 3.78
N LYS A 251 5.35 18.25 4.63
CA LYS A 251 6.80 18.11 4.44
C LYS A 251 7.17 16.78 3.80
N VAL A 252 6.39 15.74 4.07
CA VAL A 252 6.72 14.36 3.69
C VAL A 252 5.77 13.74 2.66
N ARG A 253 4.73 14.48 2.26
CA ARG A 253 3.77 14.07 1.21
C ARG A 253 3.19 15.31 0.52
N ASP A 254 2.60 15.12 -0.67
CA ASP A 254 2.07 16.22 -1.47
C ASP A 254 0.65 16.61 -1.05
N VAL A 255 -0.14 15.63 -0.62
CA VAL A 255 -1.52 15.80 -0.19
C VAL A 255 -1.64 15.40 1.28
N PRO A 256 -2.32 16.21 2.11
CA PRO A 256 -2.55 15.86 3.51
C PRO A 256 -3.24 14.50 3.67
N TYR A 257 -2.99 13.85 4.80
CA TYR A 257 -3.44 12.50 5.08
C TYR A 257 -4.94 12.31 4.87
N PHE A 258 -5.26 11.28 4.09
CA PHE A 258 -6.60 10.72 3.95
C PHE A 258 -6.50 9.21 3.68
N CYS A 259 -7.16 8.39 4.48
CA CYS A 259 -7.27 6.97 4.22
C CYS A 259 -8.39 6.72 3.21
N HIS A 260 -8.01 6.36 1.99
CA HIS A 260 -8.94 6.12 0.88
C HIS A 260 -9.63 4.74 0.92
N ALA A 261 -9.23 3.86 1.84
CA ALA A 261 -9.85 2.54 2.01
C ALA A 261 -11.36 2.67 2.25
N GLY A 262 -12.16 2.05 1.39
CA GLY A 262 -13.62 2.09 1.41
C GLY A 262 -14.27 3.39 0.95
N VAL A 263 -13.46 4.37 0.49
CA VAL A 263 -13.94 5.63 -0.10
C VAL A 263 -13.70 5.67 -1.61
N ASN A 264 -12.48 5.40 -2.06
CA ASN A 264 -12.12 5.33 -3.48
C ASN A 264 -11.40 4.02 -3.81
N ILE A 265 -11.06 3.22 -2.80
CA ILE A 265 -10.28 1.99 -2.91
C ILE A 265 -11.07 0.83 -2.30
N ALA A 266 -11.12 -0.28 -3.03
CA ALA A 266 -11.61 -1.58 -2.55
C ALA A 266 -10.60 -2.68 -2.86
N SER A 267 -10.85 -3.88 -2.35
CA SER A 267 -10.11 -5.08 -2.69
C SER A 267 -11.02 -6.31 -2.77
N ILE A 268 -10.64 -7.22 -3.67
CA ILE A 268 -11.14 -8.60 -3.70
C ILE A 268 -9.98 -9.49 -3.24
N LEU A 269 -10.22 -10.24 -2.16
CA LEU A 269 -9.23 -11.15 -1.60
C LEU A 269 -9.29 -12.52 -2.28
N ILE A 270 -8.29 -13.37 -2.04
CA ILE A 270 -8.15 -14.67 -2.69
C ILE A 270 -9.35 -15.59 -2.46
N ASP A 271 -9.99 -15.50 -1.31
CA ASP A 271 -11.17 -16.28 -0.90
C ASP A 271 -12.51 -15.64 -1.32
N GLY A 272 -12.44 -14.62 -2.16
CA GLY A 272 -13.61 -13.90 -2.65
C GLY A 272 -14.12 -12.79 -1.73
N ARG A 273 -13.59 -12.62 -0.53
CA ARG A 273 -14.00 -11.54 0.38
C ARG A 273 -13.81 -10.16 -0.23
N ILE A 274 -14.80 -9.30 -0.02
CA ILE A 274 -14.80 -7.90 -0.46
C ILE A 274 -14.37 -7.04 0.71
N CYS A 275 -13.23 -6.37 0.58
CA CYS A 275 -12.63 -5.52 1.61
C CYS A 275 -12.28 -4.13 1.07
N ALA A 276 -11.97 -3.19 1.97
CA ALA A 276 -11.59 -1.83 1.58
C ALA A 276 -10.11 -1.69 1.17
N CYS A 277 -9.25 -2.60 1.63
CA CYS A 277 -7.81 -2.62 1.31
C CYS A 277 -7.26 -4.00 1.66
N PRO A 278 -6.27 -4.55 0.94
CA PRO A 278 -5.73 -5.89 1.23
C PRO A 278 -5.00 -5.97 2.59
N ASN A 279 -4.56 -4.84 3.14
CA ASN A 279 -3.79 -4.77 4.38
C ASN A 279 -4.64 -4.53 5.64
N ILE A 280 -5.95 -4.68 5.58
CA ILE A 280 -6.83 -4.57 6.76
C ILE A 280 -7.16 -5.95 7.33
N ASP A 281 -7.59 -5.97 8.59
CA ASP A 281 -8.09 -7.20 9.18
C ASP A 281 -9.32 -7.70 8.42
N ARG A 282 -9.13 -8.77 7.67
CA ARG A 282 -10.14 -9.34 6.77
C ARG A 282 -11.30 -9.99 7.52
N ASP A 283 -11.07 -10.47 8.73
CA ASP A 283 -12.11 -11.14 9.52
C ASP A 283 -13.03 -10.10 10.18
N ALA A 284 -12.46 -8.96 10.61
CA ALA A 284 -13.23 -7.89 11.24
C ALA A 284 -13.92 -6.94 10.24
N PHE A 285 -13.34 -6.77 9.04
CA PHE A 285 -13.75 -5.69 8.12
C PHE A 285 -14.15 -6.14 6.71
N SER A 286 -14.33 -7.43 6.47
CA SER A 286 -14.94 -7.93 5.24
C SER A 286 -16.42 -7.49 5.15
N GLN A 287 -16.85 -7.05 3.97
CA GLN A 287 -18.20 -6.49 3.77
C GLN A 287 -19.11 -7.41 2.96
N GLY A 288 -18.57 -8.45 2.37
CA GLY A 288 -19.28 -9.43 1.57
C GLY A 288 -18.32 -10.38 0.87
N ASN A 289 -18.85 -11.20 -0.03
CA ASN A 289 -18.09 -12.18 -0.81
C ASN A 289 -18.58 -12.23 -2.25
N ILE A 290 -17.69 -12.20 -3.25
CA ILE A 290 -18.03 -12.21 -4.69
C ILE A 290 -18.74 -13.50 -5.15
N TYR A 291 -18.71 -14.55 -4.36
CA TYR A 291 -19.41 -15.80 -4.63
C TYR A 291 -20.85 -15.80 -4.15
N GLU A 292 -21.22 -14.81 -3.32
CA GLU A 292 -22.54 -14.70 -2.69
C GLU A 292 -23.23 -13.37 -3.02
N ASP A 293 -22.44 -12.32 -3.26
CA ASP A 293 -22.91 -10.95 -3.36
C ASP A 293 -22.55 -10.31 -4.72
N ASP A 294 -23.33 -9.33 -5.16
CA ASP A 294 -22.93 -8.40 -6.20
C ASP A 294 -21.89 -7.43 -5.64
N PHE A 295 -20.71 -7.36 -6.28
CA PHE A 295 -19.60 -6.55 -5.76
C PHE A 295 -19.96 -5.08 -5.67
N PHE A 296 -20.63 -4.53 -6.71
CA PHE A 296 -20.91 -3.09 -6.73
C PHE A 296 -22.04 -2.71 -5.76
N ASP A 297 -23.02 -3.60 -5.55
CA ASP A 297 -24.03 -3.41 -4.52
C ASP A 297 -23.43 -3.38 -3.11
N VAL A 298 -22.49 -4.29 -2.82
CA VAL A 298 -21.73 -4.28 -1.56
C VAL A 298 -20.97 -2.99 -1.39
N TRP A 299 -20.27 -2.52 -2.45
CA TRP A 299 -19.56 -1.26 -2.45
C TRP A 299 -20.44 -0.06 -2.10
N GLU A 300 -21.59 0.05 -2.73
CA GLU A 300 -22.51 1.17 -2.51
C GLU A 300 -23.11 1.14 -1.10
N HIS A 301 -23.53 -0.02 -0.58
CA HIS A 301 -24.43 -0.10 0.56
C HIS A 301 -23.79 -0.60 1.86
N ARG A 302 -22.64 -1.32 1.83
CA ARG A 302 -22.09 -1.94 3.04
C ARG A 302 -20.79 -1.32 3.55
N PHE A 303 -20.20 -0.36 2.85
CA PHE A 303 -18.90 0.24 3.21
C PHE A 303 -19.00 1.38 4.25
N GLN A 304 -20.08 1.50 4.98
CA GLN A 304 -20.27 2.53 6.00
C GLN A 304 -19.19 2.55 7.10
N PRO A 305 -18.65 1.40 7.58
CA PRO A 305 -17.59 1.42 8.60
C PRO A 305 -16.32 2.17 8.17
N PHE A 306 -16.06 2.28 6.86
CA PHE A 306 -14.92 3.01 6.30
C PHE A 306 -15.24 4.48 6.03
N ARG A 307 -16.48 4.79 5.68
CA ARG A 307 -16.98 6.13 5.34
C ARG A 307 -17.34 6.92 6.57
N ASP A 308 -17.94 6.30 7.58
CA ASP A 308 -18.18 6.90 8.90
C ASP A 308 -17.16 6.37 9.93
N ARG A 309 -16.16 7.17 10.21
CA ARG A 309 -15.06 6.83 11.10
C ARG A 309 -15.28 7.23 12.57
N ARG A 310 -16.51 7.64 12.95
CA ARG A 310 -16.81 8.05 14.36
C ARG A 310 -16.56 6.94 15.36
N TRP A 311 -16.71 5.69 15.00
CA TRP A 311 -16.42 4.52 15.83
C TRP A 311 -14.95 4.42 16.26
N THR A 312 -14.02 5.09 15.54
CA THR A 312 -12.59 5.14 15.92
C THR A 312 -12.30 6.06 17.11
N ARG A 313 -13.29 6.84 17.57
CA ARG A 313 -13.15 7.70 18.76
C ARG A 313 -13.22 6.91 20.05
N LYS A 314 -12.26 6.00 20.24
CA LYS A 314 -12.10 5.16 21.43
C LYS A 314 -10.63 5.07 21.84
N GLY A 315 -10.35 4.61 23.06
CA GLY A 315 -8.99 4.54 23.58
C GLY A 315 -8.27 5.88 23.47
N ARG A 316 -7.04 5.91 23.00
CA ARG A 316 -6.26 7.15 22.82
C ARG A 316 -6.85 8.15 21.82
N CYS A 317 -7.81 7.73 20.99
CA CYS A 317 -8.47 8.60 20.03
C CYS A 317 -9.71 9.30 20.60
N ALA A 318 -10.22 8.93 21.79
CA ALA A 318 -11.45 9.46 22.36
C ALA A 318 -11.41 10.99 22.50
N ASP A 319 -10.36 11.52 23.13
CA ASP A 319 -10.18 12.95 23.40
C ASP A 319 -9.03 13.58 22.59
N CYS A 320 -8.62 12.92 21.50
CA CYS A 320 -7.50 13.37 20.69
C CYS A 320 -7.81 14.70 19.99
N PRO A 321 -7.00 15.77 20.19
CA PRO A 321 -7.27 17.10 19.63
C PRO A 321 -7.19 17.15 18.10
N VAL A 322 -6.50 16.18 17.47
CA VAL A 322 -6.35 16.10 16.03
C VAL A 322 -7.25 15.03 15.38
N TRP A 323 -8.16 14.42 16.16
CA TRP A 323 -9.01 13.34 15.64
C TRP A 323 -9.76 13.76 14.36
N ARG A 324 -10.25 15.00 14.28
CA ARG A 324 -10.97 15.50 13.09
C ARG A 324 -10.09 15.55 11.83
N ASP A 325 -8.77 15.60 11.96
CA ASP A 325 -7.82 15.58 10.84
C ASP A 325 -7.33 14.16 10.55
N CYS A 326 -7.21 13.32 11.60
CA CYS A 326 -6.68 11.96 11.55
C CYS A 326 -7.76 10.89 11.25
N LEU A 327 -8.96 11.03 11.82
CA LEU A 327 -10.06 10.05 11.76
C LEU A 327 -9.63 8.65 12.23
N GLY A 328 -8.77 8.56 13.25
CA GLY A 328 -8.33 7.29 13.83
C GLY A 328 -7.24 6.58 13.03
N ASN A 329 -6.46 7.27 12.21
CA ASN A 329 -5.37 6.68 11.42
C ASN A 329 -5.83 5.81 10.23
N GLY A 330 -4.89 5.14 9.53
CA GLY A 330 -5.22 4.20 8.46
C GLY A 330 -5.98 2.97 8.97
N MET A 331 -6.86 2.43 8.15
CA MET A 331 -7.68 1.26 8.53
C MET A 331 -6.85 0.03 8.92
N HIS A 332 -5.69 -0.16 8.30
CA HIS A 332 -4.75 -1.24 8.60
C HIS A 332 -4.15 -1.16 10.02
N ASN A 333 -4.36 -0.06 10.74
CA ASN A 333 -4.00 0.07 12.15
C ASN A 333 -5.12 -0.35 13.13
N TRP A 334 -6.21 -0.91 12.62
CA TRP A 334 -7.32 -1.42 13.41
C TRP A 334 -7.47 -2.93 13.20
N HIS A 335 -7.49 -3.66 14.29
CA HIS A 335 -7.63 -5.11 14.30
C HIS A 335 -8.78 -5.51 15.23
N GLY A 336 -9.69 -6.37 14.74
CA GLY A 336 -10.76 -7.00 15.50
C GLY A 336 -11.35 -6.13 16.60
N ASP A 337 -11.37 -6.66 17.80
CA ASP A 337 -11.88 -6.00 19.02
C ASP A 337 -10.87 -5.03 19.67
N CYS A 338 -9.86 -4.56 18.96
CA CYS A 338 -8.87 -3.63 19.51
C CYS A 338 -9.54 -2.47 20.24
N ALA A 339 -9.15 -2.24 21.49
CA ALA A 339 -9.58 -1.11 22.30
C ALA A 339 -9.12 0.25 21.71
N GLY A 340 -8.23 0.23 20.72
CA GLY A 340 -7.69 1.43 20.08
C GLY A 340 -6.82 1.13 18.87
N VAL A 341 -6.28 2.18 18.28
CA VAL A 341 -5.36 2.10 17.13
C VAL A 341 -4.04 1.43 17.54
N LEU A 342 -3.55 0.49 16.74
CA LEU A 342 -2.30 -0.25 16.99
C LEU A 342 -1.08 0.67 16.98
N ASN A 343 -0.96 1.52 15.96
CA ASN A 343 0.16 2.44 15.81
C ASN A 343 -0.37 3.88 15.62
N CYS A 344 0.04 4.79 16.49
CA CYS A 344 -0.34 6.20 16.44
C CYS A 344 0.83 7.07 16.01
N HIS A 345 0.95 7.34 14.71
CA HIS A 345 2.03 8.16 14.13
C HIS A 345 2.10 9.56 14.73
N TYR A 346 0.94 10.22 14.93
CA TYR A 346 0.90 11.53 15.60
C TYR A 346 1.41 11.44 17.03
N GLY A 347 1.03 10.39 17.77
CA GLY A 347 1.50 10.15 19.13
C GLY A 347 3.02 9.98 19.22
N LYS A 348 3.62 9.23 18.31
CA LYS A 348 5.08 9.07 18.20
C LYS A 348 5.81 10.40 18.02
N ILE A 349 5.29 11.27 17.13
CA ILE A 349 5.87 12.60 16.90
C ILE A 349 5.76 13.50 18.12
N GLN A 350 4.67 13.41 18.90
CA GLN A 350 4.49 14.22 20.11
C GLN A 350 5.40 13.73 21.25
N ALA A 351 5.52 12.42 21.44
CA ALA A 351 6.40 11.83 22.46
C ALA A 351 7.87 12.21 22.23
N ALA A 352 8.36 12.08 20.98
CA ALA A 352 9.74 12.48 20.65
C ALA A 352 10.06 13.95 20.91
N VAL A 353 9.06 14.85 20.93
CA VAL A 353 9.24 16.26 21.28
C VAL A 353 9.33 16.43 22.80
N ALA A 354 8.57 15.66 23.57
CA ALA A 354 8.56 15.73 25.02
C ALA A 354 9.86 15.20 25.65
N ASP A 355 10.47 14.17 25.00
CA ASP A 355 11.71 13.54 25.48
C ASP A 355 12.98 14.30 25.09
N GLY A 356 12.91 15.23 24.14
CA GLY A 356 14.04 16.01 23.59
C GLY A 356 14.09 17.46 24.07
N GLY A 357 13.18 17.88 24.95
CA GLY A 357 13.17 19.19 25.62
C GLY A 357 13.58 19.03 27.07
#